data_c79304df1e7f31e92a8180b81f7db2cb
#
_entry.id   c79304df1e7f31e92a8180b81f7db2cb
#
_cell.length_a   1.000
_cell.length_b   1.000
_cell.length_c   1.000
_cell.angle_alpha   90.00
_cell.angle_beta   90.00
_cell.angle_gamma   90.00
#
_symmetry.space_group_name_H-M   'P 1'
#
loop_
_entity.id
_entity.type
_entity.pdbx_description
1 polymer ?
#
loop_
_entity_poly.entity_id
_entity_poly.type
_entity_poly.pdbx_seq_one_letter_code
_entity_poly.pdbx_strand_id
1 'polypeptide(L)'
;MISLLGKMRKQMNGAVADAMFYYGENYGLNYGVSLPTVREIALTERHDHALAEYLFKQQVRELKLAAFHIADPTLINASNSALWANGITNSELAEEAAFALLRHSPAVMEIVAEWLRSESEWVVYAAMMAAARSNATSTAEIESVVDIVSRYPDSRPIAQGCVAMLAAAYLNVEFQSVVKSTIETLNNCAATDYIREEMSWRMEF
;
A
#
# COMPACT_ATOMS: atom_id res chain seq x y z
N MET A 1 12.38 17.39 11.76
CA MET A 1 13.28 16.26 11.49
C MET A 1 14.17 15.87 12.66
N ILE A 2 15.10 16.71 13.16
CA ILE A 2 16.06 16.32 14.24
C ILE A 2 15.34 15.82 15.50
N SER A 3 14.29 16.51 15.93
CA SER A 3 13.48 16.12 17.08
C SER A 3 12.81 14.75 16.85
N LEU A 4 12.18 14.55 15.69
CA LEU A 4 11.52 13.30 15.29
C LEU A 4 12.52 12.14 15.27
N LEU A 5 13.67 12.33 14.62
CA LEU A 5 14.73 11.33 14.57
C LEU A 5 15.27 11.00 15.97
N GLY A 6 15.38 12.01 16.86
CA GLY A 6 15.77 11.80 18.25
C GLY A 6 14.79 10.96 19.05
N LYS A 7 13.47 11.12 18.80
CA LYS A 7 12.43 10.28 19.39
C LYS A 7 12.54 8.83 18.89
N MET A 8 12.74 8.62 17.57
CA MET A 8 12.91 7.29 16.98
C MET A 8 14.15 6.57 17.52
N ARG A 9 15.29 7.28 17.61
CA ARG A 9 16.54 6.70 18.14
C ARG A 9 16.44 6.21 19.58
N LYS A 10 15.60 6.82 20.41
CA LYS A 10 15.38 6.36 21.81
C LYS A 10 14.64 5.03 21.88
N GLN A 11 13.97 4.64 20.80
CA GLN A 11 13.17 3.41 20.68
C GLN A 11 13.86 2.36 19.78
N MET A 12 15.15 2.58 19.44
CA MET A 12 15.87 1.69 18.54
C MET A 12 16.01 0.27 19.10
N ASN A 13 15.90 -0.70 18.19
CA ASN A 13 16.09 -2.11 18.49
C ASN A 13 16.96 -2.75 17.39
N GLY A 14 18.26 -2.87 17.66
CA GLY A 14 19.22 -3.40 16.70
C GLY A 14 18.90 -4.83 16.27
N ALA A 15 18.44 -5.69 17.19
CA ALA A 15 18.10 -7.06 16.83
C ALA A 15 16.93 -7.14 15.82
N VAL A 16 15.96 -6.24 15.91
CA VAL A 16 14.87 -6.14 14.94
C VAL A 16 15.39 -5.61 13.60
N ALA A 17 16.25 -4.58 13.61
CA ALA A 17 16.86 -4.05 12.39
C ALA A 17 17.69 -5.13 11.66
N ASP A 18 18.50 -5.89 12.41
CA ASP A 18 19.31 -6.99 11.88
C ASP A 18 18.42 -8.11 11.30
N ALA A 19 17.33 -8.47 11.99
CA ALA A 19 16.37 -9.46 11.51
C ALA A 19 15.71 -9.00 10.19
N MET A 20 15.25 -7.76 10.10
CA MET A 20 14.69 -7.21 8.87
C MET A 20 15.68 -7.28 7.71
N PHE A 21 16.93 -6.91 7.93
CA PHE A 21 17.98 -7.00 6.93
C PHE A 21 18.23 -8.46 6.51
N TYR A 22 18.27 -9.40 7.46
CA TYR A 22 18.44 -10.82 7.19
C TYR A 22 17.32 -11.40 6.31
N TYR A 23 16.08 -10.94 6.49
CA TYR A 23 14.94 -11.33 5.67
C TYR A 23 14.77 -10.53 4.36
N GLY A 24 15.78 -9.74 3.99
CA GLY A 24 15.83 -9.04 2.70
C GLY A 24 15.19 -7.65 2.68
N GLU A 25 14.75 -7.14 3.82
CA GLU A 25 14.19 -5.79 3.93
C GLU A 25 15.30 -4.74 3.98
N ASN A 26 15.67 -4.21 2.83
CA ASN A 26 16.76 -3.22 2.72
C ASN A 26 16.21 -1.79 2.61
N TYR A 27 16.25 -1.07 3.72
CA TYR A 27 15.85 0.35 3.80
C TYR A 27 17.01 1.36 3.72
N GLY A 28 18.24 0.88 3.63
CA GLY A 28 19.43 1.68 3.92
C GLY A 28 19.64 1.76 5.43
N LEU A 29 19.22 2.84 6.10
CA LEU A 29 19.28 2.94 7.56
C LEU A 29 17.95 2.53 8.20
N ASN A 30 18.02 1.62 9.19
CA ASN A 30 16.87 1.11 9.93
C ASN A 30 17.23 1.08 11.42
N TYR A 31 16.42 1.69 12.26
CA TYR A 31 16.59 1.68 13.72
C TYR A 31 15.86 0.50 14.39
N GLY A 32 15.06 -0.26 13.65
CA GLY A 32 14.28 -1.38 14.18
C GLY A 32 13.16 -0.95 15.12
N VAL A 33 12.66 0.28 15.00
CA VAL A 33 11.52 0.76 15.79
C VAL A 33 10.25 0.05 15.32
N SER A 34 9.42 -0.42 16.25
CA SER A 34 8.17 -1.08 15.90
C SER A 34 7.25 -0.13 15.14
N LEU A 35 6.49 -0.65 14.17
CA LEU A 35 5.56 0.17 13.39
C LEU A 35 4.53 0.92 14.26
N PRO A 36 3.92 0.31 15.29
CA PRO A 36 3.04 1.05 16.21
C PRO A 36 3.75 2.24 16.88
N THR A 37 4.99 2.07 17.32
CA THR A 37 5.78 3.15 17.94
C THR A 37 6.12 4.25 16.93
N VAL A 38 6.43 3.90 15.67
CA VAL A 38 6.63 4.89 14.61
C VAL A 38 5.37 5.72 14.41
N ARG A 39 4.20 5.08 14.35
CA ARG A 39 2.89 5.74 14.23
C ARG A 39 2.62 6.69 15.38
N GLU A 40 2.79 6.22 16.62
CA GLU A 40 2.61 7.05 17.81
C GLU A 40 3.49 8.30 17.79
N ILE A 41 4.77 8.15 17.46
CA ILE A 41 5.70 9.27 17.38
C ILE A 41 5.32 10.23 16.24
N ALA A 42 4.97 9.71 15.07
CA ALA A 42 4.57 10.53 13.93
C ALA A 42 3.31 11.36 14.23
N LEU A 43 2.32 10.78 14.89
CA LEU A 43 1.08 11.46 15.29
C LEU A 43 1.27 12.55 16.34
N THR A 44 2.44 12.68 16.98
CA THR A 44 2.78 13.83 17.81
C THR A 44 3.15 15.08 17.00
N GLU A 45 3.46 14.91 15.74
CA GLU A 45 3.76 16.02 14.83
C GLU A 45 2.44 16.52 14.19
N ARG A 46 2.41 17.81 13.82
CA ARG A 46 1.30 18.35 13.03
C ARG A 46 1.45 17.92 11.57
N HIS A 47 0.35 17.90 10.83
CA HIS A 47 0.43 17.76 9.38
C HIS A 47 1.31 18.88 8.80
N ASP A 48 2.35 18.47 8.09
CA ASP A 48 3.30 19.30 7.37
C ASP A 48 3.74 18.57 6.12
N HIS A 49 3.09 18.86 5.01
CA HIS A 49 3.29 18.15 3.75
C HIS A 49 4.73 18.31 3.22
N ALA A 50 5.30 19.52 3.33
CA ALA A 50 6.67 19.77 2.87
C ALA A 50 7.70 18.99 3.72
N LEU A 51 7.49 18.93 5.04
CA LEU A 51 8.30 18.09 5.91
C LEU A 51 8.16 16.63 5.56
N ALA A 52 6.93 16.13 5.31
CA ALA A 52 6.67 14.75 4.95
C ALA A 52 7.38 14.35 3.65
N GLU A 53 7.30 15.16 2.60
CA GLU A 53 8.05 14.93 1.36
C GLU A 53 9.57 14.89 1.59
N TYR A 54 10.08 15.78 2.44
CA TYR A 54 11.50 15.79 2.79
C TYR A 54 11.90 14.51 3.54
N LEU A 55 11.09 14.07 4.52
CA LEU A 55 11.33 12.85 5.29
C LEU A 55 11.29 11.60 4.40
N PHE A 56 10.34 11.55 3.48
CA PHE A 56 10.16 10.40 2.58
C PHE A 56 11.34 10.17 1.63
N LYS A 57 12.03 11.26 1.26
CA LYS A 57 13.26 11.21 0.45
C LYS A 57 14.48 10.68 1.21
N GLN A 58 14.42 10.59 2.54
CA GLN A 58 15.54 10.08 3.32
C GLN A 58 15.63 8.55 3.22
N GLN A 59 16.86 8.02 3.22
CA GLN A 59 17.10 6.57 3.23
C GLN A 59 17.08 6.02 4.66
N VAL A 60 16.01 6.31 5.39
CA VAL A 60 15.77 5.89 6.77
C VAL A 60 14.34 5.36 6.89
N ARG A 61 14.19 4.09 7.23
CA ARG A 61 12.89 3.40 7.33
C ARG A 61 11.87 4.18 8.13
N GLU A 62 12.20 4.53 9.35
CA GLU A 62 11.28 5.18 10.28
C GLU A 62 10.83 6.56 9.80
N LEU A 63 11.72 7.28 9.08
CA LEU A 63 11.37 8.57 8.51
C LEU A 63 10.42 8.44 7.32
N LYS A 64 10.62 7.42 6.47
CA LYS A 64 9.70 7.12 5.36
C LYS A 64 8.31 6.75 5.89
N LEU A 65 8.25 5.87 6.88
CA LEU A 65 6.98 5.46 7.50
C LEU A 65 6.27 6.64 8.18
N ALA A 66 7.01 7.45 8.95
CA ALA A 66 6.45 8.63 9.61
C ALA A 66 5.92 9.67 8.61
N ALA A 67 6.55 9.78 7.44
CA ALA A 67 6.14 10.72 6.41
C ALA A 67 4.68 10.51 5.96
N PHE A 68 4.21 9.26 5.88
CA PHE A 68 2.82 8.96 5.52
C PHE A 68 1.80 9.50 6.53
N HIS A 69 2.19 9.62 7.80
CA HIS A 69 1.31 10.16 8.86
C HIS A 69 1.40 11.68 9.00
N ILE A 70 2.53 12.28 8.60
CA ILE A 70 2.75 13.73 8.69
C ILE A 70 2.24 14.45 7.44
N ALA A 71 2.19 13.76 6.31
CA ALA A 71 1.67 14.32 5.06
C ALA A 71 0.22 14.77 5.21
N ASP A 72 -0.13 15.87 4.53
CA ASP A 72 -1.52 16.27 4.36
C ASP A 72 -2.12 15.51 3.16
N PRO A 73 -3.07 14.59 3.37
CA PRO A 73 -3.65 13.81 2.29
C PRO A 73 -4.45 14.64 1.28
N THR A 74 -4.89 15.84 1.65
CA THR A 74 -5.64 16.73 0.75
C THR A 74 -4.75 17.36 -0.32
N LEU A 75 -3.44 17.34 -0.12
CA LEU A 75 -2.46 17.90 -1.06
C LEU A 75 -1.90 16.85 -2.04
N ILE A 76 -2.35 15.58 -1.93
CA ILE A 76 -1.90 14.51 -2.83
C ILE A 76 -2.95 14.26 -3.91
N ASN A 77 -2.48 14.22 -5.15
CA ASN A 77 -3.27 13.94 -6.33
C ASN A 77 -2.44 13.18 -7.38
N ALA A 78 -3.04 12.76 -8.47
CA ALA A 78 -2.37 12.01 -9.52
C ALA A 78 -1.09 12.72 -10.03
N SER A 79 -1.12 14.04 -10.21
CA SER A 79 0.01 14.80 -10.79
C SER A 79 1.26 14.86 -9.89
N ASN A 80 1.14 14.68 -8.57
CA ASN A 80 2.27 14.70 -7.63
C ASN A 80 2.50 13.37 -6.90
N SER A 81 1.68 12.36 -7.16
CA SER A 81 1.76 11.04 -6.51
C SER A 81 3.04 10.28 -6.84
N ALA A 82 3.71 10.60 -7.95
CA ALA A 82 4.93 9.94 -8.40
C ALA A 82 6.07 9.99 -7.38
N LEU A 83 6.18 11.05 -6.58
CA LEU A 83 7.16 11.12 -5.49
C LEU A 83 6.99 9.96 -4.50
N TRP A 84 5.74 9.70 -4.12
CA TRP A 84 5.39 8.65 -3.17
C TRP A 84 5.54 7.26 -3.82
N ALA A 85 5.06 7.08 -5.04
CA ALA A 85 5.20 5.84 -5.79
C ALA A 85 6.65 5.40 -5.90
N ASN A 86 7.56 6.30 -6.30
CA ASN A 86 8.99 6.01 -6.47
C ASN A 86 9.71 5.61 -5.17
N GLY A 87 9.16 5.92 -4.03
CA GLY A 87 9.75 5.57 -2.74
C GLY A 87 9.22 4.30 -2.10
N ILE A 88 8.15 3.68 -2.65
CA ILE A 88 7.56 2.43 -2.16
C ILE A 88 8.34 1.26 -2.76
N THR A 89 9.12 0.59 -1.92
CA THR A 89 10.05 -0.47 -2.33
C THR A 89 9.78 -1.83 -1.72
N ASN A 90 8.80 -1.92 -0.83
CA ASN A 90 8.42 -3.17 -0.16
C ASN A 90 6.97 -3.13 0.38
N SER A 91 6.51 -4.25 0.94
CA SER A 91 5.15 -4.41 1.46
C SER A 91 4.84 -3.46 2.62
N GLU A 92 5.76 -3.26 3.55
CA GLU A 92 5.55 -2.39 4.72
C GLU A 92 5.27 -0.94 4.29
N LEU A 93 6.07 -0.40 3.37
CA LEU A 93 5.84 0.93 2.82
C LEU A 93 4.55 1.01 1.99
N ALA A 94 4.23 -0.03 1.23
CA ALA A 94 3.01 -0.09 0.43
C ALA A 94 1.76 -0.08 1.30
N GLU A 95 1.73 -0.93 2.33
CA GLU A 95 0.59 -1.01 3.25
C GLU A 95 0.43 0.25 4.07
N GLU A 96 1.53 0.84 4.54
CA GLU A 96 1.49 2.06 5.34
C GLU A 96 1.09 3.27 4.50
N ALA A 97 1.55 3.38 3.25
CA ALA A 97 1.08 4.39 2.31
C ALA A 97 -0.44 4.30 2.09
N ALA A 98 -0.95 3.09 1.86
CA ALA A 98 -2.39 2.86 1.68
C ALA A 98 -3.19 3.19 2.94
N PHE A 99 -2.69 2.79 4.12
CA PHE A 99 -3.38 2.95 5.40
C PHE A 99 -3.37 4.40 5.90
N ALA A 100 -2.19 5.04 5.91
CA ALA A 100 -2.03 6.33 6.59
C ALA A 100 -2.29 7.53 5.68
N LEU A 101 -2.06 7.37 4.36
CA LEU A 101 -2.06 8.48 3.43
C LEU A 101 -3.13 8.37 2.34
N LEU A 102 -3.00 7.36 1.46
CA LEU A 102 -3.78 7.32 0.23
C LEU A 102 -5.29 7.22 0.46
N ARG A 103 -5.73 6.37 1.40
CA ARG A 103 -7.16 6.20 1.68
C ARG A 103 -7.85 7.47 2.15
N HIS A 104 -7.10 8.45 2.62
CA HIS A 104 -7.61 9.73 3.12
C HIS A 104 -7.54 10.85 2.07
N SER A 105 -6.90 10.58 0.91
CA SER A 105 -6.84 11.56 -0.16
C SER A 105 -8.19 11.70 -0.87
N PRO A 106 -8.67 12.92 -1.11
CA PRO A 106 -9.86 13.14 -1.95
C PRO A 106 -9.66 12.68 -3.39
N ALA A 107 -8.40 12.57 -3.85
CA ALA A 107 -8.03 12.11 -5.19
C ALA A 107 -7.67 10.60 -5.23
N VAL A 108 -8.07 9.82 -4.22
CA VAL A 108 -7.68 8.40 -4.12
C VAL A 108 -8.07 7.58 -5.34
N MET A 109 -9.24 7.83 -5.95
CA MET A 109 -9.70 7.14 -7.17
C MET A 109 -8.74 7.33 -8.33
N GLU A 110 -8.33 8.58 -8.57
CA GLU A 110 -7.41 8.93 -9.66
C GLU A 110 -6.02 8.34 -9.43
N ILE A 111 -5.52 8.40 -8.19
CA ILE A 111 -4.23 7.83 -7.80
C ILE A 111 -4.25 6.30 -7.98
N VAL A 112 -5.29 5.63 -7.52
CA VAL A 112 -5.46 4.18 -7.68
C VAL A 112 -5.47 3.82 -9.16
N ALA A 113 -6.27 4.47 -9.99
CA ALA A 113 -6.35 4.21 -11.42
C ALA A 113 -4.98 4.38 -12.14
N GLU A 114 -4.16 5.35 -11.71
CA GLU A 114 -2.80 5.54 -12.22
C GLU A 114 -1.84 4.45 -11.73
N TRP A 115 -1.82 4.18 -10.42
CA TRP A 115 -0.86 3.28 -9.81
C TRP A 115 -1.10 1.79 -10.17
N LEU A 116 -2.32 1.38 -10.46
CA LEU A 116 -2.61 0.03 -10.96
C LEU A 116 -1.93 -0.27 -12.31
N ARG A 117 -1.55 0.79 -13.08
CA ARG A 117 -0.81 0.67 -14.34
C ARG A 117 0.71 0.70 -14.16
N SER A 118 1.20 0.88 -12.94
CA SER A 118 2.63 0.92 -12.65
C SER A 118 3.33 -0.40 -12.98
N GLU A 119 4.60 -0.31 -13.39
CA GLU A 119 5.50 -1.47 -13.55
C GLU A 119 6.07 -1.94 -12.20
N SER A 120 5.89 -1.18 -11.12
CA SER A 120 6.34 -1.56 -9.79
C SER A 120 5.26 -2.38 -9.08
N GLU A 121 5.59 -3.64 -8.75
CA GLU A 121 4.74 -4.54 -7.99
C GLU A 121 4.22 -3.89 -6.70
N TRP A 122 5.10 -3.21 -5.95
CA TRP A 122 4.74 -2.60 -4.68
C TRP A 122 3.83 -1.38 -4.81
N VAL A 123 3.94 -0.64 -5.92
CA VAL A 123 3.03 0.48 -6.22
C VAL A 123 1.64 -0.05 -6.59
N VAL A 124 1.58 -1.10 -7.42
CA VAL A 124 0.31 -1.78 -7.75
C VAL A 124 -0.34 -2.35 -6.49
N TYR A 125 0.44 -3.01 -5.63
CA TYR A 125 -0.04 -3.54 -4.35
C TYR A 125 -0.58 -2.42 -3.45
N ALA A 126 0.15 -1.30 -3.31
CA ALA A 126 -0.30 -0.15 -2.53
C ALA A 126 -1.62 0.44 -3.06
N ALA A 127 -1.79 0.51 -4.38
CA ALA A 127 -3.03 0.97 -5.00
C ALA A 127 -4.22 0.07 -4.64
N MET A 128 -4.06 -1.25 -4.76
CA MET A 128 -5.11 -2.21 -4.39
C MET A 128 -5.48 -2.13 -2.90
N MET A 129 -4.48 -2.00 -2.05
CA MET A 129 -4.69 -1.84 -0.61
C MET A 129 -5.36 -0.50 -0.25
N ALA A 130 -5.06 0.57 -0.99
CA ALA A 130 -5.73 1.87 -0.82
C ALA A 130 -7.18 1.80 -1.31
N ALA A 131 -7.44 1.20 -2.47
CA ALA A 131 -8.78 0.98 -3.01
C ALA A 131 -9.66 0.21 -2.02
N ALA A 132 -9.15 -0.90 -1.48
CA ALA A 132 -9.86 -1.71 -0.49
C ALA A 132 -10.23 -0.93 0.78
N ARG A 133 -9.37 0.01 1.21
CA ARG A 133 -9.55 0.76 2.46
C ARG A 133 -10.39 2.04 2.32
N SER A 134 -10.53 2.54 1.12
CA SER A 134 -11.29 3.77 0.82
C SER A 134 -12.63 3.50 0.13
N ASN A 135 -12.92 2.24 -0.22
CA ASN A 135 -14.00 1.85 -1.11
C ASN A 135 -13.95 2.62 -2.46
N ALA A 136 -12.74 2.99 -2.88
CA ALA A 136 -12.48 3.75 -4.10
C ALA A 136 -12.23 2.78 -5.26
N THR A 137 -13.27 2.09 -5.69
CA THR A 137 -13.18 1.09 -6.75
C THR A 137 -14.34 1.29 -7.72
N SER A 138 -14.06 1.29 -9.01
CA SER A 138 -15.05 1.24 -10.08
C SER A 138 -14.97 -0.09 -10.84
N THR A 139 -15.88 -0.29 -11.78
CA THR A 139 -15.85 -1.45 -12.68
C THR A 139 -14.49 -1.58 -13.39
N ALA A 140 -13.91 -0.48 -13.83
CA ALA A 140 -12.64 -0.49 -14.56
C ALA A 140 -11.46 -1.02 -13.72
N GLU A 141 -11.37 -0.63 -12.44
CA GLU A 141 -10.34 -1.15 -11.52
C GLU A 141 -10.57 -2.64 -11.21
N ILE A 142 -11.83 -3.08 -11.06
CA ILE A 142 -12.15 -4.50 -10.88
C ILE A 142 -11.70 -5.33 -12.08
N GLU A 143 -12.04 -4.90 -13.29
CA GLU A 143 -11.68 -5.58 -14.55
C GLU A 143 -10.16 -5.56 -14.80
N SER A 144 -9.44 -4.51 -14.33
CA SER A 144 -7.98 -4.42 -14.46
C SER A 144 -7.21 -5.53 -13.74
N VAL A 145 -7.85 -6.23 -12.80
CA VAL A 145 -7.25 -7.38 -12.10
C VAL A 145 -6.79 -8.46 -13.08
N VAL A 146 -7.48 -8.64 -14.21
CA VAL A 146 -7.09 -9.63 -15.23
C VAL A 146 -5.72 -9.31 -15.82
N ASP A 147 -5.49 -8.05 -16.19
CA ASP A 147 -4.18 -7.59 -16.67
C ASP A 147 -3.10 -7.64 -15.57
N ILE A 148 -3.44 -7.19 -14.36
CA ILE A 148 -2.51 -7.19 -13.22
C ILE A 148 -2.02 -8.61 -12.92
N VAL A 149 -2.92 -9.59 -12.83
CA VAL A 149 -2.56 -10.98 -12.58
C VAL A 149 -1.72 -11.56 -13.74
N SER A 150 -2.00 -11.15 -14.97
CA SER A 150 -1.21 -11.57 -16.14
C SER A 150 0.22 -11.03 -16.10
N ARG A 151 0.44 -9.82 -15.56
CA ARG A 151 1.78 -9.23 -15.36
C ARG A 151 2.55 -9.87 -14.19
N TYR A 152 1.83 -10.35 -13.16
CA TYR A 152 2.40 -10.86 -11.91
C TYR A 152 1.83 -12.23 -11.51
N PRO A 153 1.98 -13.27 -12.37
CA PRO A 153 1.27 -14.55 -12.20
C PRO A 153 1.67 -15.35 -10.95
N ASP A 154 2.88 -15.11 -10.43
CA ASP A 154 3.43 -15.83 -9.27
C ASP A 154 3.56 -14.95 -8.02
N SER A 155 3.10 -13.70 -8.09
CA SER A 155 3.22 -12.75 -6.99
C SER A 155 2.17 -12.98 -5.90
N ARG A 156 2.63 -13.37 -4.73
CA ARG A 156 1.78 -13.50 -3.54
C ARG A 156 1.25 -12.13 -3.05
N PRO A 157 2.07 -11.06 -2.96
CA PRO A 157 1.57 -9.72 -2.60
C PRO A 157 0.47 -9.23 -3.54
N ILE A 158 0.67 -9.36 -4.84
CA ILE A 158 -0.36 -8.97 -5.83
C ILE A 158 -1.64 -9.78 -5.64
N ALA A 159 -1.55 -11.09 -5.46
CA ALA A 159 -2.73 -11.91 -5.21
C ALA A 159 -3.49 -11.47 -3.95
N GLN A 160 -2.77 -11.16 -2.87
CA GLN A 160 -3.37 -10.63 -1.63
C GLN A 160 -4.02 -9.26 -1.84
N GLY A 161 -3.38 -8.37 -2.60
CA GLY A 161 -3.94 -7.06 -2.96
C GLY A 161 -5.21 -7.19 -3.79
N CYS A 162 -5.22 -8.09 -4.79
CA CYS A 162 -6.42 -8.40 -5.58
C CYS A 162 -7.56 -8.88 -4.70
N VAL A 163 -7.29 -9.83 -3.80
CA VAL A 163 -8.31 -10.31 -2.84
C VAL A 163 -8.85 -9.17 -1.99
N ALA A 164 -7.97 -8.32 -1.45
CA ALA A 164 -8.40 -7.20 -0.61
C ALA A 164 -9.32 -6.24 -1.38
N MET A 165 -8.95 -5.86 -2.60
CA MET A 165 -9.72 -4.95 -3.45
C MET A 165 -11.03 -5.57 -3.91
N LEU A 166 -11.00 -6.82 -4.42
CA LEU A 166 -12.19 -7.52 -4.89
C LEU A 166 -13.18 -7.81 -3.76
N ALA A 167 -12.69 -8.20 -2.57
CA ALA A 167 -13.55 -8.43 -1.42
C ALA A 167 -14.24 -7.15 -0.94
N ALA A 168 -13.51 -6.01 -0.90
CA ALA A 168 -14.11 -4.73 -0.58
C ALA A 168 -15.17 -4.30 -1.62
N ALA A 169 -14.87 -4.49 -2.92
CA ALA A 169 -15.82 -4.21 -4.00
C ALA A 169 -17.06 -5.11 -3.92
N TYR A 170 -16.91 -6.38 -3.58
CA TYR A 170 -18.01 -7.36 -3.49
C TYR A 170 -19.04 -7.01 -2.41
N LEU A 171 -18.69 -6.23 -1.39
CA LEU A 171 -19.64 -5.72 -0.39
C LEU A 171 -20.68 -4.76 -1.00
N ASN A 172 -20.38 -4.15 -2.14
CA ASN A 172 -21.36 -3.38 -2.89
C ASN A 172 -22.08 -4.29 -3.89
N VAL A 173 -23.42 -4.40 -3.74
CA VAL A 173 -24.27 -5.24 -4.59
C VAL A 173 -24.10 -4.93 -6.09
N GLU A 174 -23.86 -3.67 -6.44
CA GLU A 174 -23.65 -3.24 -7.82
C GLU A 174 -22.42 -3.86 -8.49
N PHE A 175 -21.40 -4.21 -7.71
CA PHE A 175 -20.14 -4.79 -8.21
C PHE A 175 -20.08 -6.32 -8.12
N GLN A 176 -21.03 -6.97 -7.47
CA GLN A 176 -20.97 -8.42 -7.26
C GLN A 176 -20.89 -9.22 -8.56
N SER A 177 -21.64 -8.83 -9.58
CA SER A 177 -21.64 -9.51 -10.87
C SER A 177 -20.31 -9.35 -11.60
N VAL A 178 -19.76 -8.13 -11.61
CA VAL A 178 -18.48 -7.85 -12.27
C VAL A 178 -17.31 -8.50 -11.54
N VAL A 179 -17.32 -8.55 -10.20
CA VAL A 179 -16.31 -9.27 -9.42
C VAL A 179 -16.30 -10.75 -9.77
N LYS A 180 -17.48 -11.40 -9.81
CA LYS A 180 -17.59 -12.81 -10.19
C LYS A 180 -17.06 -13.06 -11.60
N SER A 181 -17.53 -12.30 -12.59
CA SER A 181 -17.08 -12.46 -13.98
C SER A 181 -15.59 -12.21 -14.14
N THR A 182 -15.00 -11.23 -13.42
CA THR A 182 -13.57 -10.97 -13.44
C THR A 182 -12.77 -12.18 -12.94
N ILE A 183 -13.17 -12.78 -11.80
CA ILE A 183 -12.51 -13.97 -11.26
C ILE A 183 -12.60 -15.17 -12.21
N GLU A 184 -13.73 -15.34 -12.90
CA GLU A 184 -13.92 -16.40 -13.89
C GLU A 184 -13.00 -16.27 -15.09
N THR A 185 -12.69 -15.03 -15.49
CA THR A 185 -11.82 -14.72 -16.67
C THR A 185 -10.34 -14.80 -16.39
N LEU A 186 -9.91 -14.92 -15.11
CA LEU A 186 -8.50 -15.02 -14.77
C LEU A 186 -7.83 -16.26 -15.39
N ASN A 187 -6.64 -16.07 -15.95
CA ASN A 187 -5.80 -17.17 -16.46
C ASN A 187 -5.34 -18.07 -15.29
N ASN A 188 -5.08 -19.34 -15.57
CA ASN A 188 -4.58 -20.27 -14.56
C ASN A 188 -3.12 -19.96 -14.21
N CYS A 189 -2.88 -19.57 -12.96
CA CYS A 189 -1.55 -19.31 -12.39
C CYS A 189 -1.63 -19.32 -10.85
N ALA A 190 -0.49 -19.30 -10.17
CA ALA A 190 -0.44 -19.35 -8.70
C ALA A 190 -1.21 -18.20 -8.02
N ALA A 191 -1.13 -16.99 -8.57
CA ALA A 191 -1.89 -15.83 -8.06
C ALA A 191 -3.40 -16.07 -8.21
N THR A 192 -3.85 -16.60 -9.35
CA THR A 192 -5.27 -16.90 -9.60
C THR A 192 -5.81 -17.97 -8.67
N ASP A 193 -5.05 -19.05 -8.45
CA ASP A 193 -5.46 -20.12 -7.54
C ASP A 193 -5.70 -19.56 -6.13
N TYR A 194 -4.79 -18.70 -5.66
CA TYR A 194 -4.95 -18.03 -4.39
C TYR A 194 -6.18 -17.10 -4.36
N ILE A 195 -6.38 -16.30 -5.41
CA ILE A 195 -7.53 -15.37 -5.49
C ILE A 195 -8.84 -16.16 -5.47
N ARG A 196 -8.95 -17.24 -6.25
CA ARG A 196 -10.16 -18.07 -6.31
C ARG A 196 -10.47 -18.73 -4.96
N GLU A 197 -9.45 -19.29 -4.31
CA GLU A 197 -9.60 -19.90 -2.98
C GLU A 197 -10.11 -18.88 -1.96
N GLU A 198 -9.41 -17.76 -1.82
CA GLU A 198 -9.73 -16.73 -0.83
C GLU A 198 -11.07 -16.02 -1.10
N MET A 199 -11.43 -15.82 -2.36
CA MET A 199 -12.68 -15.17 -2.72
C MET A 199 -13.88 -16.13 -2.59
N SER A 200 -13.71 -17.45 -2.79
CA SER A 200 -14.78 -18.41 -2.59
C SER A 200 -15.36 -18.31 -1.17
N TRP A 201 -14.48 -18.30 -0.17
CA TRP A 201 -14.89 -18.13 1.24
C TRP A 201 -15.61 -16.81 1.52
N ARG A 202 -15.20 -15.71 0.86
CA ARG A 202 -15.79 -14.38 1.08
C ARG A 202 -17.10 -14.15 0.34
N MET A 203 -17.37 -14.95 -0.70
CA MET A 203 -18.60 -14.86 -1.49
C MET A 203 -19.69 -15.81 -1.01
N GLU A 204 -19.38 -16.78 -0.14
CA GLU A 204 -20.34 -17.72 0.43
C GLU A 204 -21.16 -17.14 1.59
N PHE A 205 -20.73 -16.02 2.16
CA PHE A 205 -21.40 -15.31 3.28
C PHE A 205 -21.92 -13.95 2.81
#